data_a7206cececf93e491d098b2a2b2d6e7d
#
_entry.id   a7206cececf93e491d098b2a2b2d6e7d
#
_cell.length_a   1.000
_cell.length_b   1.000
_cell.length_c   1.000
_cell.angle_alpha   90.00
_cell.angle_beta   90.00
_cell.angle_gamma   90.00
#
_symmetry.space_group_name_H-M   'P 1'
#
loop_
_entity.id
_entity.type
_entity.pdbx_description
1 polymer ?
#
loop_
_entity_poly.entity_id
_entity_poly.type
_entity_poly.pdbx_seq_one_letter_code
_entity_poly.pdbx_strand_id
1 'polypeptide(L)'
;MLNYSVWSSYFVELSPEEMVREFLNAGFKATEFSDEHGLMLLERGNPEKEGIRLRRYAEGLGFTFPQGHLLLRADLCAEGAVETLKPWLDLFIALGIRSGVLHAVGGDDLSPEARFERRVRTLTQLADYVRGTDFTICLENLRGATRPETAQDLNALIDASGGDANLGICLDTGHLHIRREHNQSQADFIRIAGKRLKALHIADNDTTSDMHLMPYGRGTIDWTEVMTSLRDVGYDRLFNLEIPGERRCPLPILRAKLLYCRTLCETMLSSVGL
;
A
#
# COMPACT_ATOMS: atom_id res chain seq x y z
N MET A 1 -8.01 -14.46 12.21
CA MET A 1 -6.85 -13.53 12.29
C MET A 1 -6.52 -13.08 10.87
N LEU A 2 -6.40 -11.78 10.63
CA LEU A 2 -6.02 -11.24 9.33
C LEU A 2 -4.62 -11.70 8.92
N ASN A 3 -4.38 -11.77 7.60
CA ASN A 3 -3.01 -11.84 7.11
C ASN A 3 -2.28 -10.54 7.44
N TYR A 4 -1.04 -10.64 7.84
CA TYR A 4 -0.18 -9.52 8.16
C TYR A 4 1.16 -9.61 7.45
N SER A 5 1.80 -8.48 7.27
CA SER A 5 3.08 -8.38 6.56
C SER A 5 3.90 -7.17 7.00
N VAL A 6 5.11 -7.15 6.48
CA VAL A 6 5.94 -5.95 6.34
C VAL A 6 6.13 -5.73 4.84
N TRP A 7 6.19 -4.50 4.39
CA TRP A 7 6.47 -4.11 3.01
C TRP A 7 7.74 -4.76 2.46
N SER A 8 7.71 -5.30 1.26
CA SER A 8 8.85 -6.08 0.71
C SER A 8 10.11 -5.25 0.48
N SER A 9 10.01 -3.93 0.35
CA SER A 9 11.18 -3.02 0.34
C SER A 9 12.04 -3.13 1.61
N TYR A 10 11.54 -3.80 2.66
CA TYR A 10 12.33 -4.19 3.82
C TYR A 10 13.60 -4.97 3.43
N PHE A 11 13.53 -5.74 2.36
CA PHE A 11 14.64 -6.50 1.78
C PHE A 11 14.96 -6.01 0.35
N VAL A 12 14.96 -4.72 0.12
CA VAL A 12 15.15 -4.10 -1.21
C VAL A 12 16.47 -4.51 -1.90
N GLU A 13 17.47 -4.94 -1.14
CA GLU A 13 18.76 -5.38 -1.68
C GLU A 13 18.78 -6.87 -2.11
N LEU A 14 17.69 -7.60 -1.87
CA LEU A 14 17.55 -9.01 -2.27
C LEU A 14 16.72 -9.12 -3.55
N SER A 15 16.93 -10.24 -4.29
CA SER A 15 16.00 -10.58 -5.37
C SER A 15 14.60 -10.92 -4.81
N PRO A 16 13.52 -10.81 -5.63
CA PRO A 16 12.18 -11.17 -5.18
C PRO A 16 12.07 -12.59 -4.62
N GLU A 17 12.83 -13.54 -5.19
CA GLU A 17 12.85 -14.94 -4.73
C GLU A 17 13.57 -15.12 -3.38
N GLU A 18 14.67 -14.39 -3.14
CA GLU A 18 15.38 -14.37 -1.86
C GLU A 18 14.55 -13.68 -0.78
N MET A 19 13.93 -12.56 -1.10
CA MET A 19 13.00 -11.84 -0.22
C MET A 19 11.88 -12.75 0.27
N VAL A 20 11.22 -13.53 -0.59
CA VAL A 20 10.19 -14.50 -0.21
C VAL A 20 10.73 -15.49 0.83
N ARG A 21 11.93 -16.02 0.63
CA ARG A 21 12.56 -16.96 1.58
C ARG A 21 12.83 -16.33 2.94
N GLU A 22 13.29 -15.06 2.96
CA GLU A 22 13.56 -14.35 4.21
C GLU A 22 12.28 -14.10 5.00
N PHE A 23 11.19 -13.70 4.34
CA PHE A 23 9.89 -13.55 5.00
C PHE A 23 9.37 -14.89 5.54
N LEU A 24 9.47 -15.96 4.77
CA LEU A 24 9.08 -17.31 5.23
C LEU A 24 9.90 -17.77 6.43
N ASN A 25 11.23 -17.56 6.42
CA ASN A 25 12.10 -17.87 7.55
C ASN A 25 11.72 -17.13 8.83
N ALA A 26 11.16 -15.93 8.70
CA ALA A 26 10.63 -15.17 9.81
C ALA A 26 9.19 -15.55 10.20
N GLY A 27 8.55 -16.46 9.46
CA GLY A 27 7.20 -16.96 9.73
C GLY A 27 6.07 -16.15 9.11
N PHE A 28 6.37 -15.20 8.21
CA PHE A 28 5.36 -14.51 7.40
C PHE A 28 4.88 -15.43 6.27
N LYS A 29 3.62 -15.28 5.87
CA LYS A 29 3.02 -16.01 4.74
C LYS A 29 2.59 -15.08 3.60
N ALA A 30 2.77 -13.80 3.78
CA ALA A 30 2.43 -12.78 2.81
C ALA A 30 3.35 -11.57 2.95
N THR A 31 3.40 -10.76 1.90
CA THR A 31 3.97 -9.40 1.94
C THR A 31 3.23 -8.49 0.97
N GLU A 32 3.30 -7.19 1.21
CA GLU A 32 3.06 -6.20 0.17
C GLU A 32 4.25 -6.16 -0.77
N PHE A 33 4.00 -6.29 -2.06
CA PHE A 33 5.03 -6.30 -3.09
C PHE A 33 5.41 -4.87 -3.48
N SER A 34 6.64 -4.44 -3.19
CA SER A 34 7.10 -3.08 -3.42
C SER A 34 7.35 -2.76 -4.90
N ASP A 35 7.36 -1.48 -5.23
CA ASP A 35 7.67 -1.02 -6.58
C ASP A 35 9.11 -1.32 -7.00
N GLU A 36 10.10 -1.32 -6.08
CA GLU A 36 11.47 -1.70 -6.43
C GLU A 36 11.54 -3.16 -6.88
N HIS A 37 10.87 -4.08 -6.18
CA HIS A 37 10.81 -5.48 -6.62
C HIS A 37 9.97 -5.62 -7.90
N GLY A 38 8.93 -4.80 -8.07
CA GLY A 38 8.17 -4.70 -9.31
C GLY A 38 9.03 -4.31 -10.49
N LEU A 39 9.86 -3.29 -10.32
CA LEU A 39 10.81 -2.85 -11.35
C LEU A 39 11.80 -3.97 -11.71
N MET A 40 12.36 -4.68 -10.72
CA MET A 40 13.25 -5.83 -10.98
C MET A 40 12.58 -6.90 -11.86
N LEU A 41 11.28 -7.15 -11.69
CA LEU A 41 10.56 -8.11 -12.54
C LEU A 41 10.29 -7.56 -13.94
N LEU A 42 9.91 -6.29 -14.04
CA LEU A 42 9.66 -5.64 -15.35
C LEU A 42 10.94 -5.58 -16.19
N GLU A 43 12.10 -5.40 -15.58
CA GLU A 43 13.40 -5.45 -16.26
C GLU A 43 13.77 -6.86 -16.77
N ARG A 44 13.18 -7.93 -16.24
CA ARG A 44 13.42 -9.31 -16.70
C ARG A 44 12.70 -9.63 -18.01
N GLY A 45 11.62 -8.89 -18.34
CA GLY A 45 10.90 -9.08 -19.59
C GLY A 45 9.39 -8.90 -19.52
N ASN A 46 8.64 -9.84 -20.09
CA ASN A 46 7.19 -9.71 -20.16
C ASN A 46 6.52 -9.75 -18.79
N PRO A 47 5.73 -8.72 -18.41
CA PRO A 47 5.14 -8.57 -17.08
C PRO A 47 4.31 -9.77 -16.63
N GLU A 48 3.43 -10.27 -17.51
CA GLU A 48 2.55 -11.40 -17.17
C GLU A 48 3.36 -12.69 -16.91
N LYS A 49 4.35 -12.98 -17.76
CA LYS A 49 5.19 -14.18 -17.61
C LYS A 49 5.98 -14.15 -16.31
N GLU A 50 6.61 -13.02 -16.00
CA GLU A 50 7.41 -12.86 -14.79
C GLU A 50 6.52 -12.87 -13.54
N GLY A 51 5.33 -12.24 -13.59
CA GLY A 51 4.35 -12.30 -12.52
C GLY A 51 3.87 -13.72 -12.23
N ILE A 52 3.46 -14.48 -13.26
CA ILE A 52 3.05 -15.89 -13.12
C ILE A 52 4.22 -16.75 -12.59
N ARG A 53 5.45 -16.51 -13.05
CA ARG A 53 6.63 -17.26 -12.62
C ARG A 53 6.90 -17.08 -11.12
N LEU A 54 6.95 -15.83 -10.65
CA LEU A 54 7.18 -15.52 -9.24
C LEU A 54 6.00 -15.96 -8.37
N ARG A 55 4.77 -15.77 -8.83
CA ARG A 55 3.57 -16.23 -8.13
C ARG A 55 3.65 -17.75 -7.87
N ARG A 56 3.89 -18.55 -8.92
CA ARG A 56 4.00 -20.02 -8.79
C ARG A 56 5.12 -20.42 -7.83
N TYR A 57 6.25 -19.74 -7.89
CA TYR A 57 7.36 -19.98 -6.97
C TYR A 57 6.93 -19.73 -5.51
N ALA A 58 6.31 -18.57 -5.24
CA ALA A 58 5.87 -18.19 -3.90
C ALA A 58 4.75 -19.12 -3.38
N GLU A 59 3.72 -19.39 -4.19
CA GLU A 59 2.61 -20.30 -3.85
C GLU A 59 3.12 -21.73 -3.57
N GLY A 60 4.10 -22.20 -4.32
CA GLY A 60 4.75 -23.49 -4.06
C GLY A 60 5.45 -23.59 -2.72
N LEU A 61 5.78 -22.45 -2.10
CA LEU A 61 6.34 -22.33 -0.76
C LEU A 61 5.29 -21.94 0.31
N GLY A 62 4.02 -21.77 -0.07
CA GLY A 62 2.95 -21.32 0.81
C GLY A 62 2.97 -19.81 1.11
N PHE A 63 3.46 -18.99 0.18
CA PHE A 63 3.57 -17.55 0.31
C PHE A 63 2.76 -16.81 -0.76
N THR A 64 2.20 -15.63 -0.44
CA THR A 64 1.34 -14.85 -1.34
C THR A 64 1.65 -13.35 -1.31
N PHE A 65 1.15 -12.63 -2.33
CA PHE A 65 1.25 -11.18 -2.47
C PHE A 65 -0.16 -10.57 -2.53
N PRO A 66 -0.88 -10.40 -1.39
CA PRO A 66 -2.26 -9.87 -1.44
C PRO A 66 -2.34 -8.40 -1.81
N GLN A 67 -1.29 -7.64 -1.53
CA GLN A 67 -1.16 -6.20 -1.74
C GLN A 67 0.16 -5.90 -2.46
N GLY A 68 0.22 -4.80 -3.18
CA GLY A 68 1.45 -4.31 -3.79
C GLY A 68 1.40 -2.82 -4.04
N HIS A 69 2.56 -2.17 -4.06
CA HIS A 69 2.70 -0.75 -4.38
C HIS A 69 3.05 -0.60 -5.87
N LEU A 70 2.17 0.03 -6.64
CA LEU A 70 2.42 0.39 -8.04
C LEU A 70 3.55 1.42 -8.10
N LEU A 71 3.99 1.78 -9.30
CA LEU A 71 5.07 2.75 -9.51
C LEU A 71 4.92 3.98 -8.61
N LEU A 72 5.81 4.13 -7.64
CA LEU A 72 5.75 5.16 -6.58
C LEU A 72 5.69 6.59 -7.14
N ARG A 73 6.36 6.86 -8.24
CA ARG A 73 6.48 8.20 -8.84
C ARG A 73 5.65 8.38 -10.11
N ALA A 74 4.55 7.63 -10.25
CA ALA A 74 3.63 7.80 -11.36
C ALA A 74 2.95 9.17 -11.29
N ASP A 75 3.10 9.99 -12.35
CA ASP A 75 2.39 11.26 -12.48
C ASP A 75 1.05 11.03 -13.21
N LEU A 76 -0.06 11.03 -12.46
CA LEU A 76 -1.39 10.79 -13.02
C LEU A 76 -1.90 11.94 -13.92
N CYS A 77 -1.24 13.08 -13.90
CA CYS A 77 -1.57 14.22 -14.77
C CYS A 77 -0.75 14.26 -16.07
N ALA A 78 0.29 13.42 -16.17
CA ALA A 78 1.15 13.36 -17.34
C ALA A 78 0.43 12.74 -18.55
N GLU A 79 0.81 13.20 -19.74
CA GLU A 79 0.45 12.50 -20.98
C GLU A 79 1.11 11.10 -20.98
N GLY A 80 0.32 10.05 -21.28
CA GLY A 80 0.81 8.67 -21.26
C GLY A 80 0.89 8.01 -19.88
N ALA A 81 0.33 8.62 -18.83
CA ALA A 81 0.29 8.04 -17.49
C ALA A 81 -0.32 6.63 -17.47
N VAL A 82 -1.40 6.41 -18.20
CA VAL A 82 -2.05 5.10 -18.32
C VAL A 82 -1.12 4.07 -18.95
N GLU A 83 -0.46 4.43 -20.04
CA GLU A 83 0.47 3.53 -20.74
C GLU A 83 1.69 3.18 -19.88
N THR A 84 2.14 4.10 -19.06
CA THR A 84 3.22 3.87 -18.08
C THR A 84 2.80 2.85 -17.01
N LEU A 85 1.54 2.88 -16.58
CA LEU A 85 1.05 2.02 -15.50
C LEU A 85 0.54 0.64 -15.98
N LYS A 86 0.15 0.47 -17.25
CA LYS A 86 -0.34 -0.81 -17.76
C LYS A 86 0.61 -1.99 -17.50
N PRO A 87 1.92 -1.92 -17.78
CA PRO A 87 2.83 -3.03 -17.48
C PRO A 87 2.88 -3.41 -15.99
N TRP A 88 2.69 -2.43 -15.09
CA TRP A 88 2.61 -2.66 -13.66
C TRP A 88 1.31 -3.36 -13.28
N LEU A 89 0.19 -2.98 -13.87
CA LEU A 89 -1.11 -3.63 -13.66
C LEU A 89 -1.08 -5.07 -14.15
N ASP A 90 -0.54 -5.33 -15.34
CA ASP A 90 -0.38 -6.67 -15.89
C ASP A 90 0.48 -7.55 -14.98
N LEU A 91 1.63 -7.03 -14.51
CA LEU A 91 2.50 -7.72 -13.57
C LEU A 91 1.78 -8.05 -12.28
N PHE A 92 1.07 -7.08 -11.68
CA PHE A 92 0.44 -7.24 -10.38
C PHE A 92 -0.76 -8.19 -10.42
N ILE A 93 -1.57 -8.11 -11.47
CA ILE A 93 -2.65 -9.07 -11.71
C ILE A 93 -2.09 -10.49 -11.87
N ALA A 94 -1.01 -10.64 -12.64
CA ALA A 94 -0.33 -11.92 -12.84
C ALA A 94 0.31 -12.48 -11.56
N LEU A 95 0.82 -11.62 -10.69
CA LEU A 95 1.29 -11.98 -9.34
C LEU A 95 0.17 -12.43 -8.39
N GLY A 96 -1.10 -12.17 -8.75
CA GLY A 96 -2.26 -12.47 -7.90
C GLY A 96 -2.51 -11.42 -6.82
N ILE A 97 -1.95 -10.23 -6.99
CA ILE A 97 -2.21 -9.07 -6.11
C ILE A 97 -3.67 -8.64 -6.30
N ARG A 98 -4.34 -8.35 -5.19
CA ARG A 98 -5.74 -7.88 -5.20
C ARG A 98 -5.87 -6.39 -4.89
N SER A 99 -4.95 -5.83 -4.13
CA SER A 99 -4.92 -4.41 -3.76
C SER A 99 -3.62 -3.78 -4.25
N GLY A 100 -3.68 -2.97 -5.30
CA GLY A 100 -2.53 -2.23 -5.83
C GLY A 100 -2.57 -0.79 -5.35
N VAL A 101 -1.66 -0.40 -4.47
CA VAL A 101 -1.57 0.97 -3.94
C VAL A 101 -1.03 1.91 -5.00
N LEU A 102 -1.64 3.07 -5.13
CA LEU A 102 -1.28 4.10 -6.11
C LEU A 102 -1.35 5.49 -5.49
N HIS A 103 -0.29 6.26 -5.67
CA HIS A 103 -0.28 7.68 -5.33
C HIS A 103 -1.07 8.49 -6.36
N ALA A 104 -2.10 9.22 -5.94
CA ALA A 104 -2.83 10.14 -6.80
C ALA A 104 -2.09 11.49 -6.92
N VAL A 105 -0.87 11.46 -7.49
CA VAL A 105 0.05 12.61 -7.59
C VAL A 105 0.16 13.16 -9.01
N GLY A 106 0.94 14.24 -9.17
CA GLY A 106 1.19 14.92 -10.44
C GLY A 106 0.35 16.17 -10.64
N GLY A 107 0.73 16.98 -11.63
CA GLY A 107 0.06 18.23 -11.97
C GLY A 107 0.26 19.35 -10.95
N ASP A 108 1.42 19.43 -10.32
CA ASP A 108 1.71 20.44 -9.29
C ASP A 108 1.68 21.89 -9.85
N ASP A 109 1.88 22.03 -11.15
CA ASP A 109 1.81 23.28 -11.93
C ASP A 109 0.41 23.64 -12.43
N LEU A 110 -0.57 22.75 -12.24
CA LEU A 110 -1.95 22.94 -12.69
C LEU A 110 -2.82 23.61 -11.63
N SER A 111 -3.91 24.24 -12.07
CA SER A 111 -4.96 24.66 -11.14
C SER A 111 -5.56 23.45 -10.43
N PRO A 112 -6.13 23.61 -9.21
CA PRO A 112 -6.78 22.52 -8.49
C PRO A 112 -7.83 21.77 -9.34
N GLU A 113 -8.63 22.51 -10.10
CA GLU A 113 -9.70 21.95 -10.95
C GLU A 113 -9.10 21.13 -12.10
N ALA A 114 -8.12 21.67 -12.83
CA ALA A 114 -7.47 20.98 -13.94
C ALA A 114 -6.72 19.73 -13.48
N ARG A 115 -6.08 19.80 -12.32
CA ARG A 115 -5.41 18.66 -11.69
C ARG A 115 -6.40 17.56 -11.31
N PHE A 116 -7.51 17.92 -10.68
CA PHE A 116 -8.57 16.97 -10.33
C PHE A 116 -9.14 16.28 -11.57
N GLU A 117 -9.51 17.04 -12.60
CA GLU A 117 -10.04 16.49 -13.87
C GLU A 117 -9.06 15.54 -14.56
N ARG A 118 -7.75 15.87 -14.57
CA ARG A 118 -6.74 14.98 -15.18
C ARG A 118 -6.59 13.69 -14.39
N ARG A 119 -6.52 13.75 -13.06
CA ARG A 119 -6.46 12.56 -12.21
C ARG A 119 -7.69 11.68 -12.38
N VAL A 120 -8.88 12.26 -12.37
CA VAL A 120 -10.15 11.54 -12.63
C VAL A 120 -10.11 10.83 -13.98
N ARG A 121 -9.69 11.52 -15.05
CA ARG A 121 -9.59 10.92 -16.39
C ARG A 121 -8.64 9.72 -16.41
N THR A 122 -7.47 9.85 -15.81
CA THR A 122 -6.49 8.77 -15.74
C THR A 122 -7.00 7.60 -14.89
N LEU A 123 -7.59 7.87 -13.72
CA LEU A 123 -8.16 6.85 -12.85
C LEU A 123 -9.32 6.10 -13.52
N THR A 124 -10.19 6.79 -14.25
CA THR A 124 -11.27 6.15 -15.03
C THR A 124 -10.70 5.16 -16.04
N GLN A 125 -9.67 5.55 -16.79
CA GLN A 125 -9.04 4.67 -17.78
C GLN A 125 -8.33 3.48 -17.16
N LEU A 126 -7.67 3.67 -16.01
CA LEU A 126 -7.02 2.58 -15.27
C LEU A 126 -8.06 1.61 -14.68
N ALA A 127 -9.15 2.12 -14.11
CA ALA A 127 -10.24 1.30 -13.59
C ALA A 127 -10.91 0.49 -14.71
N ASP A 128 -11.10 1.10 -15.89
CA ASP A 128 -11.61 0.41 -17.07
C ASP A 128 -10.65 -0.69 -17.55
N TYR A 129 -9.34 -0.43 -17.50
CA TYR A 129 -8.33 -1.40 -17.91
C TYR A 129 -8.35 -2.68 -17.07
N VAL A 130 -8.54 -2.53 -15.74
CA VAL A 130 -8.58 -3.69 -14.83
C VAL A 130 -9.99 -4.25 -14.61
N ARG A 131 -10.98 -3.74 -15.34
CA ARG A 131 -12.39 -4.16 -15.22
C ARG A 131 -12.54 -5.67 -15.49
N GLY A 132 -13.29 -6.33 -14.61
CA GLY A 132 -13.53 -7.78 -14.70
C GLY A 132 -12.43 -8.64 -14.07
N THR A 133 -11.41 -8.02 -13.48
CA THR A 133 -10.43 -8.71 -12.62
C THR A 133 -10.76 -8.52 -11.14
N ASP A 134 -10.13 -9.32 -10.26
CA ASP A 134 -10.21 -9.15 -8.80
C ASP A 134 -9.29 -8.04 -8.27
N PHE A 135 -8.70 -7.23 -9.15
CA PHE A 135 -7.73 -6.20 -8.78
C PHE A 135 -8.44 -4.88 -8.46
N THR A 136 -8.03 -4.25 -7.37
CA THR A 136 -8.49 -2.93 -6.94
C THR A 136 -7.31 -1.97 -6.87
N ILE A 137 -7.40 -0.83 -7.54
CA ILE A 137 -6.44 0.28 -7.40
C ILE A 137 -6.81 1.05 -6.14
N CYS A 138 -5.93 1.06 -5.16
CA CYS A 138 -6.13 1.67 -3.85
C CYS A 138 -5.41 3.01 -3.79
N LEU A 139 -6.16 4.11 -3.77
CA LEU A 139 -5.59 5.46 -3.67
C LEU A 139 -5.13 5.72 -2.24
N GLU A 140 -3.89 6.15 -2.09
CA GLU A 140 -3.29 6.42 -0.79
C GLU A 140 -3.46 7.89 -0.39
N ASN A 141 -3.73 8.13 0.90
CA ASN A 141 -3.67 9.47 1.48
C ASN A 141 -2.23 9.93 1.61
N LEU A 142 -1.95 11.08 1.02
CA LEU A 142 -0.60 11.64 0.94
C LEU A 142 -0.56 13.03 1.58
N ARG A 143 0.62 13.44 1.98
CA ARG A 143 0.85 14.79 2.50
C ARG A 143 1.19 15.78 1.40
N GLY A 144 0.74 17.03 1.54
CA GLY A 144 1.11 18.17 0.68
C GLY A 144 -0.08 18.83 0.00
N ALA A 145 -0.01 20.14 -0.16
CA ALA A 145 -1.10 21.00 -0.63
C ALA A 145 -1.72 20.59 -1.99
N THR A 146 -1.03 19.79 -2.78
CA THR A 146 -1.49 19.29 -4.08
C THR A 146 -1.88 17.81 -4.05
N ARG A 147 -1.93 17.20 -2.87
CA ARG A 147 -2.16 15.77 -2.66
C ARG A 147 -3.53 15.53 -2.01
N PRO A 148 -4.17 14.38 -2.26
CA PRO A 148 -5.34 13.97 -1.47
C PRO A 148 -4.88 13.54 -0.08
N GLU A 149 -5.31 14.26 0.95
CA GLU A 149 -4.85 14.02 2.32
C GLU A 149 -5.87 13.27 3.16
N THR A 150 -7.15 13.49 2.89
CA THR A 150 -8.26 12.99 3.70
C THR A 150 -9.04 11.87 2.99
N ALA A 151 -9.81 11.11 3.75
CA ALA A 151 -10.72 10.12 3.19
C ALA A 151 -11.78 10.78 2.26
N GLN A 152 -12.15 12.02 2.52
CA GLN A 152 -13.08 12.77 1.65
C GLN A 152 -12.45 13.09 0.30
N ASP A 153 -11.17 13.51 0.27
CA ASP A 153 -10.47 13.80 -0.99
C ASP A 153 -10.37 12.53 -1.86
N LEU A 154 -10.03 11.40 -1.24
CA LEU A 154 -9.95 10.13 -1.95
C LEU A 154 -11.32 9.65 -2.44
N ASN A 155 -12.35 9.78 -1.61
CA ASN A 155 -13.72 9.46 -2.00
C ASN A 155 -14.17 10.34 -3.18
N ALA A 156 -13.85 11.63 -3.18
CA ALA A 156 -14.21 12.53 -4.27
C ALA A 156 -13.57 12.12 -5.61
N LEU A 157 -12.30 11.69 -5.59
CA LEU A 157 -11.63 11.14 -6.77
C LEU A 157 -12.29 9.85 -7.27
N ILE A 158 -12.60 8.93 -6.37
CA ILE A 158 -13.25 7.65 -6.70
C ILE A 158 -14.64 7.89 -7.27
N ASP A 159 -15.45 8.73 -6.64
CA ASP A 159 -16.82 9.04 -7.09
C ASP A 159 -16.83 9.65 -8.49
N ALA A 160 -15.93 10.62 -8.73
CA ALA A 160 -15.81 11.27 -10.03
C ALA A 160 -15.24 10.34 -11.12
N SER A 161 -14.52 9.29 -10.74
CA SER A 161 -13.93 8.30 -11.67
C SER A 161 -14.86 7.13 -12.00
N GLY A 162 -16.14 7.20 -11.63
CA GLY A 162 -17.14 6.15 -11.93
C GLY A 162 -17.43 5.20 -10.78
N GLY A 163 -16.91 5.47 -9.59
CA GLY A 163 -17.26 4.74 -8.36
C GLY A 163 -16.40 3.49 -8.08
N ASP A 164 -16.96 2.55 -7.33
CA ASP A 164 -16.22 1.54 -6.57
C ASP A 164 -15.73 0.31 -7.34
N ALA A 165 -16.02 0.17 -8.62
CA ALA A 165 -15.89 -1.12 -9.32
C ALA A 165 -14.47 -1.73 -9.28
N ASN A 166 -13.41 -0.92 -9.30
CA ASN A 166 -12.02 -1.38 -9.18
C ASN A 166 -11.15 -0.29 -8.51
N LEU A 167 -11.78 0.62 -7.77
CA LEU A 167 -11.10 1.67 -7.00
C LEU A 167 -11.35 1.49 -5.51
N GLY A 168 -10.35 1.77 -4.70
CA GLY A 168 -10.41 1.70 -3.25
C GLY A 168 -9.48 2.70 -2.60
N ILE A 169 -9.33 2.59 -1.29
CA ILE A 169 -8.51 3.48 -0.47
C ILE A 169 -7.44 2.66 0.25
N CYS A 170 -6.22 3.19 0.26
CA CYS A 170 -5.15 2.82 1.17
C CYS A 170 -5.05 3.88 2.26
N LEU A 171 -5.10 3.47 3.53
CA LEU A 171 -4.76 4.34 4.64
C LEU A 171 -3.28 4.19 4.97
N ASP A 172 -2.52 5.26 4.80
CA ASP A 172 -1.24 5.43 5.47
C ASP A 172 -1.46 6.19 6.78
N THR A 173 -1.20 5.50 7.89
CA THR A 173 -1.42 6.04 9.25
C THR A 173 -0.40 7.11 9.60
N GLY A 174 0.83 6.99 9.10
CA GLY A 174 1.89 7.97 9.30
C GLY A 174 1.61 9.27 8.55
N HIS A 175 1.24 9.19 7.28
CA HIS A 175 0.85 10.36 6.48
C HIS A 175 -0.31 11.14 7.12
N LEU A 176 -1.33 10.44 7.60
CA LEU A 176 -2.47 11.07 8.25
C LEU A 176 -2.10 11.72 9.59
N HIS A 177 -1.11 11.19 10.30
CA HIS A 177 -0.73 11.66 11.63
C HIS A 177 0.15 12.91 11.64
N ILE A 178 0.78 13.26 10.52
CA ILE A 178 1.60 14.48 10.43
C ILE A 178 0.70 15.69 10.63
N ARG A 179 1.08 16.60 11.55
CA ARG A 179 0.30 17.80 11.87
C ARG A 179 0.03 18.67 10.63
N ARG A 180 -1.25 19.02 10.46
CA ARG A 180 -1.74 19.82 9.34
C ARG A 180 -2.95 20.66 9.73
N GLU A 181 -3.45 21.42 8.74
CA GLU A 181 -4.68 22.21 8.88
C GLU A 181 -5.93 21.33 8.98
N HIS A 182 -5.94 20.16 8.33
CA HIS A 182 -7.02 19.19 8.51
C HIS A 182 -6.91 18.49 9.87
N ASN A 183 -8.03 18.33 10.55
CA ASN A 183 -8.11 17.67 11.86
C ASN A 183 -8.75 16.26 11.76
N GLN A 184 -8.50 15.52 10.67
CA GLN A 184 -9.05 14.17 10.53
C GLN A 184 -8.29 13.20 11.42
N SER A 185 -8.99 12.54 12.37
CA SER A 185 -8.43 11.46 13.18
C SER A 185 -8.31 10.16 12.38
N GLN A 186 -7.53 9.20 12.90
CA GLN A 186 -7.44 7.84 12.34
C GLN A 186 -8.82 7.18 12.29
N ALA A 187 -9.60 7.28 13.38
CA ALA A 187 -10.94 6.72 13.47
C ALA A 187 -11.89 7.34 12.44
N ASP A 188 -11.85 8.67 12.26
CA ASP A 188 -12.69 9.35 11.27
C ASP A 188 -12.32 8.93 9.85
N PHE A 189 -11.04 8.85 9.52
CA PHE A 189 -10.59 8.40 8.21
C PHE A 189 -11.11 6.98 7.92
N ILE A 190 -10.88 6.05 8.83
CA ILE A 190 -11.28 4.64 8.69
C ILE A 190 -12.80 4.54 8.53
N ARG A 191 -13.59 5.26 9.36
CA ARG A 191 -15.03 5.27 9.28
C ARG A 191 -15.56 5.83 7.96
N ILE A 192 -14.96 6.93 7.45
CA ILE A 192 -15.38 7.58 6.21
C ILE A 192 -14.97 6.76 4.99
N ALA A 193 -13.78 6.15 4.99
CA ALA A 193 -13.35 5.23 3.95
C ALA A 193 -14.25 3.97 3.91
N GLY A 194 -14.65 3.45 5.08
CA GLY A 194 -15.60 2.35 5.20
C GLY A 194 -15.22 1.15 4.33
N LYS A 195 -16.13 0.68 3.50
CA LYS A 195 -15.93 -0.47 2.60
C LYS A 195 -14.91 -0.23 1.47
N ARG A 196 -14.56 1.03 1.21
CA ARG A 196 -13.51 1.40 0.25
C ARG A 196 -12.11 1.21 0.80
N LEU A 197 -11.95 1.06 2.12
CA LEU A 197 -10.64 0.75 2.73
C LEU A 197 -10.22 -0.68 2.33
N LYS A 198 -9.24 -0.79 1.45
CA LYS A 198 -8.78 -2.05 0.84
C LYS A 198 -7.29 -2.32 1.04
N ALA A 199 -6.53 -1.34 1.52
CA ALA A 199 -5.10 -1.46 1.78
C ALA A 199 -4.71 -0.63 3.01
N LEU A 200 -3.61 -1.00 3.66
CA LEU A 200 -3.05 -0.30 4.80
C LEU A 200 -1.54 -0.16 4.64
N HIS A 201 -1.04 1.02 4.97
CA HIS A 201 0.35 1.31 5.29
C HIS A 201 0.42 1.73 6.76
N ILE A 202 0.86 0.82 7.60
CA ILE A 202 0.93 1.02 9.05
C ILE A 202 2.34 1.46 9.42
N ALA A 203 2.48 2.72 9.79
CA ALA A 203 3.69 3.33 10.29
C ALA A 203 3.34 4.38 11.33
N ASP A 204 4.25 4.66 12.26
CA ASP A 204 4.08 5.69 13.28
C ASP A 204 4.98 6.89 12.98
N ASN A 205 4.70 8.03 13.59
CA ASN A 205 5.57 9.20 13.63
C ASN A 205 5.27 10.09 14.86
N ASP A 206 6.05 11.15 15.02
CA ASP A 206 5.90 12.13 16.09
C ASP A 206 5.13 13.39 15.66
N THR A 207 4.37 13.34 14.59
CA THR A 207 3.62 14.44 13.96
C THR A 207 4.43 15.43 13.14
N THR A 208 5.76 15.33 13.11
CA THR A 208 6.62 16.33 12.43
C THR A 208 6.95 15.96 11.00
N SER A 209 7.16 14.69 10.71
CA SER A 209 7.56 14.21 9.39
C SER A 209 7.16 12.75 9.17
N ASP A 210 7.29 12.32 7.93
CA ASP A 210 7.12 10.95 7.52
C ASP A 210 8.35 10.14 7.94
N MET A 211 8.23 9.43 9.06
CA MET A 211 9.35 8.78 9.74
C MET A 211 9.34 7.26 9.63
N HIS A 212 8.24 6.66 9.21
CA HIS A 212 8.05 5.20 9.17
C HIS A 212 8.51 4.50 10.46
N LEU A 213 8.13 5.06 11.63
CA LEU A 213 8.49 4.48 12.93
C LEU A 213 7.67 3.22 13.20
N MET A 214 8.24 2.32 13.99
CA MET A 214 7.51 1.18 14.53
C MET A 214 6.38 1.64 15.45
N PRO A 215 5.17 1.05 15.36
CA PRO A 215 4.13 1.22 16.37
C PRO A 215 4.63 0.92 17.79
N TYR A 216 4.07 1.61 18.77
CA TYR A 216 4.47 1.54 20.20
C TYR A 216 5.94 1.94 20.49
N GLY A 217 6.58 2.64 19.55
CA GLY A 217 7.94 3.17 19.72
C GLY A 217 7.94 4.62 20.17
N ARG A 218 8.62 5.48 19.43
CA ARG A 218 8.71 6.93 19.68
C ARG A 218 7.56 7.73 19.10
N GLY A 219 6.75 7.12 18.24
CA GLY A 219 5.62 7.77 17.63
C GLY A 219 4.47 8.00 18.61
N THR A 220 3.45 8.71 18.18
CA THR A 220 2.37 9.21 19.03
C THR A 220 0.97 8.85 18.50
N ILE A 221 0.86 7.94 17.55
CA ILE A 221 -0.43 7.43 17.08
C ILE A 221 -1.10 6.62 18.20
N ASP A 222 -2.39 6.86 18.43
CA ASP A 222 -3.19 6.00 19.30
C ASP A 222 -3.57 4.69 18.59
N TRP A 223 -2.78 3.67 18.83
CA TRP A 223 -3.00 2.36 18.21
C TRP A 223 -4.25 1.65 18.72
N THR A 224 -4.77 2.00 19.88
CA THR A 224 -6.05 1.50 20.38
C THR A 224 -7.20 2.05 19.52
N GLU A 225 -7.15 3.35 19.18
CA GLU A 225 -8.10 3.98 18.27
C GLU A 225 -8.07 3.32 16.89
N VAL A 226 -6.87 3.18 16.29
CA VAL A 226 -6.69 2.58 14.95
C VAL A 226 -7.24 1.16 14.92
N MET A 227 -6.78 0.29 15.82
CA MET A 227 -7.13 -1.13 15.80
C MET A 227 -8.63 -1.36 16.08
N THR A 228 -9.21 -0.60 17.01
CA THR A 228 -10.65 -0.65 17.29
C THR A 228 -11.45 -0.22 16.06
N SER A 229 -11.04 0.86 15.41
CA SER A 229 -11.73 1.38 14.22
C SER A 229 -11.67 0.41 13.04
N LEU A 230 -10.53 -0.25 12.81
CA LEU A 230 -10.40 -1.29 11.77
C LEU A 230 -11.33 -2.47 12.02
N ARG A 231 -11.43 -2.94 13.28
CA ARG A 231 -12.39 -3.98 13.66
C ARG A 231 -13.83 -3.53 13.40
N ASP A 232 -14.18 -2.32 13.80
CA ASP A 232 -15.57 -1.82 13.77
C ASP A 232 -16.08 -1.61 12.34
N VAL A 233 -15.21 -1.26 11.39
CA VAL A 233 -15.58 -1.22 9.95
C VAL A 233 -15.51 -2.59 9.27
N GLY A 234 -15.04 -3.64 9.97
CA GLY A 234 -14.89 -4.99 9.43
C GLY A 234 -13.80 -5.10 8.38
N TYR A 235 -12.64 -4.46 8.62
CA TYR A 235 -11.51 -4.57 7.70
C TYR A 235 -11.05 -6.03 7.58
N ASP A 236 -10.94 -6.53 6.34
CA ASP A 236 -10.71 -7.95 6.03
C ASP A 236 -9.52 -8.20 5.08
N ARG A 237 -8.66 -7.19 4.87
CA ARG A 237 -7.52 -7.23 3.96
C ARG A 237 -6.19 -7.38 4.70
N LEU A 238 -5.08 -7.16 4.00
CA LEU A 238 -3.74 -7.28 4.55
C LEU A 238 -3.47 -6.19 5.60
N PHE A 239 -3.03 -6.59 6.80
CA PHE A 239 -2.47 -5.68 7.78
C PHE A 239 -0.97 -5.52 7.49
N ASN A 240 -0.58 -4.44 6.84
CA ASN A 240 0.78 -4.25 6.33
C ASN A 240 1.53 -3.17 7.10
N LEU A 241 2.67 -3.52 7.69
CA LEU A 241 3.62 -2.53 8.24
C LEU A 241 4.46 -1.96 7.10
N GLU A 242 4.39 -0.66 6.90
CA GLU A 242 5.26 0.04 5.96
C GLU A 242 6.52 0.55 6.67
N ILE A 243 7.32 -0.40 7.13
CA ILE A 243 8.57 -0.14 7.83
C ILE A 243 9.72 -0.54 6.92
N PRO A 244 10.53 0.41 6.43
CA PRO A 244 11.65 0.11 5.55
C PRO A 244 12.73 -0.69 6.28
N GLY A 245 13.37 -1.59 5.56
CA GLY A 245 14.63 -2.19 5.98
C GLY A 245 15.73 -1.13 5.96
N GLU A 246 16.66 -1.24 6.89
CA GLU A 246 17.80 -0.35 6.91
C GLU A 246 18.83 -0.83 5.88
N ARG A 247 19.04 -0.06 4.82
CA ARG A 247 20.07 -0.35 3.81
C ARG A 247 21.44 -0.49 4.48
N ARG A 248 22.23 -1.45 4.00
CA ARG A 248 23.55 -1.81 4.55
C ARG A 248 23.49 -2.40 5.96
N CYS A 249 22.30 -2.74 6.47
CA CYS A 249 22.18 -3.46 7.70
C CYS A 249 22.51 -4.95 7.47
N PRO A 250 23.34 -5.57 8.32
CA PRO A 250 23.63 -6.99 8.19
C PRO A 250 22.36 -7.84 8.24
N LEU A 251 22.24 -8.80 7.31
CA LEU A 251 21.06 -9.67 7.19
C LEU A 251 20.62 -10.34 8.51
N PRO A 252 21.52 -10.82 9.40
CA PRO A 252 21.11 -11.36 10.71
C PRO A 252 20.38 -10.33 11.59
N ILE A 253 20.74 -9.05 11.51
CA ILE A 253 20.07 -7.98 12.26
C ILE A 253 18.70 -7.70 11.65
N LEU A 254 18.59 -7.61 10.31
CA LEU A 254 17.30 -7.45 9.62
C LEU A 254 16.35 -8.60 9.99
N ARG A 255 16.83 -9.84 10.02
CA ARG A 255 16.04 -11.01 10.45
C ARG A 255 15.52 -10.87 11.88
N ALA A 256 16.35 -10.43 12.81
CA ALA A 256 15.95 -10.23 14.20
C ALA A 256 14.88 -9.13 14.34
N LYS A 257 15.04 -8.02 13.62
CA LYS A 257 14.05 -6.93 13.56
C LYS A 257 12.73 -7.40 12.91
N LEU A 258 12.80 -8.21 11.87
CA LEU A 258 11.61 -8.76 11.21
C LEU A 258 10.80 -9.68 12.13
N LEU A 259 11.46 -10.47 12.99
CA LEU A 259 10.79 -11.26 14.04
C LEU A 259 10.08 -10.36 15.05
N TYR A 260 10.65 -9.22 15.41
CA TYR A 260 9.99 -8.21 16.23
C TYR A 260 8.75 -7.66 15.53
N CYS A 261 8.84 -7.29 14.22
CA CYS A 261 7.69 -6.85 13.44
C CYS A 261 6.55 -7.88 13.43
N ARG A 262 6.88 -9.19 13.32
CA ARG A 262 5.89 -10.25 13.40
C ARG A 262 5.16 -10.26 14.75
N THR A 263 5.91 -10.25 15.85
CA THR A 263 5.32 -10.20 17.18
C THR A 263 4.43 -8.97 17.36
N LEU A 264 4.84 -7.83 16.82
CA LEU A 264 4.07 -6.59 16.82
C LEU A 264 2.72 -6.77 16.11
N CYS A 265 2.72 -7.27 14.87
CA CYS A 265 1.48 -7.54 14.12
C CYS A 265 0.55 -8.49 14.88
N GLU A 266 1.09 -9.62 15.37
CA GLU A 266 0.32 -10.62 16.13
C GLU A 266 -0.31 -10.02 17.39
N THR A 267 0.43 -9.17 18.11
CA THR A 267 -0.06 -8.49 19.30
C THR A 267 -1.14 -7.47 18.98
N MET A 268 -0.93 -6.63 17.95
CA MET A 268 -1.91 -5.62 17.54
C MET A 268 -3.22 -6.25 17.10
N LEU A 269 -3.17 -7.24 16.23
CA LEU A 269 -4.38 -7.93 15.73
C LEU A 269 -5.11 -8.68 16.85
N SER A 270 -4.39 -9.40 17.70
CA SER A 270 -4.98 -10.14 18.82
C SER A 270 -5.68 -9.23 19.83
N SER A 271 -5.21 -7.99 20.00
CA SER A 271 -5.79 -7.03 20.97
C SER A 271 -7.24 -6.68 20.68
N VAL A 272 -7.68 -6.83 19.44
CA VAL A 272 -9.05 -6.51 18.98
C VAL A 272 -9.77 -7.70 18.33
N GLY A 273 -9.16 -8.88 18.29
CA GLY A 273 -9.75 -10.10 17.74
C GLY A 273 -9.80 -10.17 16.20
N LEU A 274 -8.88 -9.48 15.50
CA LEU A 274 -8.73 -9.50 14.04
C LEU A 274 -7.79 -10.59 13.51
#